data_fd8abe318a67495772c16d96e88a084e
#
_entry.id   fd8abe318a67495772c16d96e88a084e
#
_cell.length_a   1.000
_cell.length_b   1.000
_cell.length_c   1.000
_cell.angle_alpha   90.00
_cell.angle_beta   90.00
_cell.angle_gamma   90.00
#
_symmetry.space_group_name_H-M   'P 1'
#
loop_
_entity.id
_entity.type
_entity.pdbx_description
1 polymer ?
#
loop_
_entity_poly.entity_id
_entity_poly.type
_entity_poly.pdbx_seq_one_letter_code
_entity_poly.pdbx_strand_id
1 'polypeptide(L)'
;MQKNKQTVCTAALIVINMGIFFLLSFLGNPENAVFMIKYGAMYPPLIFEDAQYYRLITCIFLHFGIDHLMNNMVMLGALGWNLEKEIGSFKFLLIYFVSGIGANL
;
A
#
# COMPACT_ATOMS: atom_id res chain seq x y z
N MET A 1 17.53 24.26 -6.57
CA MET A 1 16.74 24.42 -6.24
C MET A 1 15.87 23.46 -5.83
N GLN A 2 15.37 23.66 -5.01
CA GLN A 2 14.58 22.72 -4.38
C GLN A 2 13.29 22.49 -5.03
N LYS A 3 12.96 23.31 -5.96
CA LYS A 3 11.75 23.12 -6.72
C LYS A 3 11.72 21.80 -7.43
N ASN A 4 12.86 21.15 -7.56
CA ASN A 4 12.90 19.85 -8.21
C ASN A 4 12.57 18.72 -7.25
N LYS A 5 12.38 19.04 -6.00
CA LYS A 5 12.02 18.01 -5.03
C LYS A 5 10.57 17.67 -5.21
N GLN A 6 10.34 16.42 -5.55
CA GLN A 6 9.02 15.95 -5.93
C GLN A 6 8.38 15.14 -4.81
N THR A 7 7.07 15.25 -4.70
CA THR A 7 6.28 14.40 -3.81
C THR A 7 5.23 13.64 -4.61
N VAL A 8 5.49 13.47 -5.89
CA VAL A 8 4.54 12.83 -6.80
C VAL A 8 4.24 11.40 -6.38
N CYS A 9 5.27 10.64 -5.99
CA CYS A 9 5.07 9.25 -5.61
C CYS A 9 4.27 9.13 -4.32
N THR A 10 4.54 10.00 -3.33
CA THR A 10 3.76 9.99 -2.10
C THR A 10 2.29 10.27 -2.40
N ALA A 11 2.02 11.31 -3.19
CA ALA A 11 0.66 11.66 -3.55
C ALA A 11 0.00 10.53 -4.36
N ALA A 12 0.72 9.96 -5.32
CA ALA A 12 0.18 8.88 -6.13
C ALA A 12 -0.16 7.65 -5.30
N LEU A 13 0.71 7.28 -4.36
CA LEU A 13 0.45 6.14 -3.50
C LEU A 13 -0.78 6.36 -2.63
N ILE A 14 -0.95 7.57 -2.09
CA ILE A 14 -2.14 7.89 -1.31
C ILE A 14 -3.40 7.75 -2.16
N VAL A 15 -3.38 8.32 -3.36
CA VAL A 15 -4.53 8.24 -4.26
C VAL A 15 -4.84 6.81 -4.65
N ILE A 16 -3.81 6.02 -4.98
CA ILE A 16 -3.99 4.63 -5.37
C ILE A 16 -4.58 3.81 -4.22
N ASN A 17 -4.02 3.96 -3.02
CA ASN A 17 -4.51 3.20 -1.86
C ASN A 17 -5.96 3.56 -1.53
N MET A 18 -6.28 4.84 -1.53
CA MET A 18 -7.64 5.28 -1.25
C MET A 18 -8.60 4.84 -2.35
N GLY A 19 -8.18 4.94 -3.61
CA GLY A 19 -9.00 4.50 -4.74
C GLY A 19 -9.31 3.02 -4.68
N ILE A 20 -8.31 2.20 -4.38
CA ILE A 20 -8.52 0.76 -4.26
C ILE A 20 -9.47 0.45 -3.11
N PHE A 21 -9.29 1.12 -1.96
CA PHE A 21 -10.17 0.88 -0.82
C PHE A 21 -11.63 1.21 -1.15
N PHE A 22 -11.86 2.37 -1.77
CA PHE A 22 -13.22 2.76 -2.11
C PHE A 22 -13.83 1.86 -3.19
N LEU A 23 -13.01 1.42 -4.16
CA LEU A 23 -13.48 0.47 -5.16
C LEU A 23 -13.90 -0.84 -4.49
N LEU A 24 -13.08 -1.38 -3.60
CA LEU A 24 -13.39 -2.63 -2.92
C LEU A 24 -14.58 -2.47 -1.98
N SER A 25 -14.74 -1.30 -1.35
CA SER A 25 -15.90 -1.03 -0.51
C SER A 25 -17.20 -1.04 -1.31
N PHE A 26 -17.11 -0.63 -2.57
CA PHE A 26 -18.26 -0.66 -3.46
C PHE A 26 -18.59 -2.09 -3.88
N LEU A 27 -17.57 -2.95 -4.06
CA LEU A 27 -17.76 -4.33 -4.49
C LEU A 27 -18.11 -5.28 -3.36
N GLY A 28 -17.73 -4.97 -2.14
CA GLY A 28 -17.97 -5.85 -1.00
C GLY A 28 -17.56 -5.22 0.31
N ASN A 29 -17.19 -6.03 1.30
CA ASN A 29 -16.83 -5.56 2.62
C ASN A 29 -15.32 -5.68 2.85
N PRO A 30 -14.59 -4.55 2.89
CA PRO A 30 -13.12 -4.60 3.09
C PRO A 30 -12.69 -5.03 4.49
N GLU A 31 -13.64 -5.35 5.38
CA GLU A 31 -13.31 -5.94 6.67
C GLU A 31 -13.48 -7.46 6.67
N ASN A 32 -13.96 -8.03 5.57
CA ASN A 32 -14.15 -9.46 5.44
C ASN A 32 -12.89 -10.10 4.87
N ALA A 33 -12.28 -11.02 5.62
CA ALA A 33 -11.02 -11.64 5.22
C ALA A 33 -11.13 -12.42 3.92
N VAL A 34 -12.20 -13.18 3.75
CA VAL A 34 -12.38 -13.99 2.53
C VAL A 34 -12.47 -13.08 1.30
N PHE A 35 -13.24 -11.99 1.41
CA PHE A 35 -13.38 -11.03 0.34
C PHE A 35 -12.02 -10.41 -0.01
N MET A 36 -11.25 -10.00 1.01
CA MET A 36 -9.97 -9.36 0.79
C MET A 36 -8.93 -10.33 0.20
N ILE A 37 -8.94 -11.60 0.62
CA ILE A 37 -8.05 -12.62 0.06
C ILE A 37 -8.35 -12.81 -1.43
N LYS A 38 -9.61 -12.78 -1.81
CA LYS A 38 -9.99 -12.89 -3.22
C LYS A 38 -9.33 -11.80 -4.05
N TYR A 39 -9.16 -10.62 -3.49
CA TYR A 39 -8.60 -9.47 -4.22
C TYR A 39 -7.11 -9.22 -3.96
N GLY A 40 -6.42 -10.17 -3.34
CA GLY A 40 -4.97 -10.11 -3.27
C GLY A 40 -4.37 -9.88 -1.89
N ALA A 41 -5.16 -10.01 -0.82
CA ALA A 41 -4.62 -9.86 0.52
C ALA A 41 -3.63 -10.96 0.86
N MET A 42 -2.80 -10.71 1.86
CA MET A 42 -1.81 -11.65 2.33
C MET A 42 -2.47 -12.89 2.89
N TYR A 43 -2.08 -14.05 2.35
CA TYR A 43 -2.55 -15.34 2.84
C TYR A 43 -1.44 -16.36 2.59
N PRO A 44 -0.62 -16.67 3.59
CA PRO A 44 0.58 -17.49 3.39
C PRO A 44 0.38 -18.81 2.64
N PRO A 45 -0.67 -19.61 2.88
CA PRO A 45 -0.83 -20.85 2.12
C PRO A 45 -0.90 -20.63 0.62
N LEU A 46 -1.55 -19.55 0.16
CA LEU A 46 -1.64 -19.28 -1.26
C LEU A 46 -0.29 -18.85 -1.84
N ILE A 47 0.52 -18.20 -1.04
CA ILE A 47 1.85 -17.77 -1.47
C ILE A 47 2.81 -18.95 -1.55
N PHE A 48 2.89 -19.72 -0.48
CA PHE A 48 3.91 -20.78 -0.37
C PHE A 48 3.51 -22.09 -1.02
N GLU A 49 2.22 -22.39 -1.07
CA GLU A 49 1.74 -23.64 -1.66
C GLU A 49 1.30 -23.48 -3.11
N ASP A 50 0.66 -22.36 -3.44
CA ASP A 50 0.11 -22.12 -4.77
C ASP A 50 0.92 -21.12 -5.59
N ALA A 51 2.05 -20.67 -5.06
CA ALA A 51 2.97 -19.75 -5.75
C ALA A 51 2.32 -18.44 -6.18
N GLN A 52 1.34 -17.94 -5.41
CA GLN A 52 0.71 -16.66 -5.71
C GLN A 52 1.52 -15.52 -5.12
N TYR A 53 2.75 -15.35 -5.62
CA TYR A 53 3.70 -14.37 -5.07
C TYR A 53 3.27 -12.93 -5.29
N TYR A 54 2.37 -12.66 -6.23
CA TYR A 54 1.85 -11.31 -6.46
C TYR A 54 1.21 -10.71 -5.20
N ARG A 55 0.77 -11.57 -4.26
CA ARG A 55 0.16 -11.11 -3.01
C ARG A 55 1.13 -10.35 -2.12
N LEU A 56 2.43 -10.57 -2.31
CA LEU A 56 3.44 -9.82 -1.57
C LEU A 56 3.41 -8.33 -1.96
N ILE A 57 2.97 -8.03 -3.16
CA ILE A 57 2.84 -6.66 -3.65
C ILE A 57 1.41 -6.13 -3.45
N THR A 58 0.41 -6.91 -3.87
CA THR A 58 -0.97 -6.43 -3.82
C THR A 58 -1.44 -6.17 -2.40
N CYS A 59 -0.97 -6.94 -1.42
CA CYS A 59 -1.38 -6.74 -0.03
C CYS A 59 -0.97 -5.37 0.52
N ILE A 60 0.07 -4.75 -0.05
CA ILE A 60 0.53 -3.43 0.38
C ILE A 60 -0.55 -2.37 0.14
N PHE A 61 -1.36 -2.57 -0.89
CA PHE A 61 -2.38 -1.59 -1.29
C PHE A 61 -3.76 -1.90 -0.71
N LEU A 62 -3.90 -2.98 0.06
CA LEU A 62 -5.18 -3.37 0.62
C LEU A 62 -5.24 -3.05 2.11
N HIS A 63 -6.38 -2.51 2.54
CA HIS A 63 -6.57 -2.11 3.93
C HIS A 63 -7.87 -2.70 4.48
N PHE A 64 -7.79 -3.27 5.67
CA PHE A 64 -8.94 -3.90 6.33
C PHE A 64 -9.70 -2.85 7.15
N GLY A 65 -10.57 -2.11 6.47
CA GLY A 65 -11.41 -1.12 7.12
C GLY A 65 -10.87 0.30 7.03
N ILE A 66 -11.76 1.27 7.26
CA ILE A 66 -11.43 2.67 7.06
C ILE A 66 -10.38 3.17 8.06
N ASP A 67 -10.39 2.65 9.29
CA ASP A 67 -9.43 3.08 10.30
C ASP A 67 -8.00 2.72 9.89
N HIS A 68 -7.81 1.51 9.37
CA HIS A 68 -6.50 1.09 8.87
C HIS A 68 -6.05 1.96 7.72
N LEU A 69 -6.97 2.23 6.78
CA LEU A 69 -6.65 3.08 5.64
C LEU A 69 -6.23 4.47 6.12
N MET A 70 -7.02 5.08 6.99
CA MET A 70 -6.75 6.46 7.43
C MET A 70 -5.43 6.55 8.18
N ASN A 71 -5.16 5.62 9.09
CA ASN A 71 -3.90 5.63 9.83
C ASN A 71 -2.71 5.50 8.89
N ASN A 72 -2.80 4.59 7.92
CA ASN A 72 -1.71 4.40 6.97
C ASN A 72 -1.52 5.60 6.06
N MET A 73 -2.62 6.24 5.64
CA MET A 73 -2.52 7.40 4.75
C MET A 73 -1.94 8.61 5.48
N VAL A 74 -2.30 8.80 6.75
CA VAL A 74 -1.73 9.88 7.56
C VAL A 74 -0.22 9.66 7.72
N MET A 75 0.20 8.44 8.05
CA MET A 75 1.62 8.13 8.19
C MET A 75 2.36 8.26 6.87
N LEU A 76 1.77 7.77 5.79
CA LEU A 76 2.38 7.88 4.48
C LEU A 76 2.52 9.35 4.07
N GLY A 77 1.49 10.15 4.29
CA GLY A 77 1.56 11.57 3.98
C GLY A 77 2.60 12.30 4.80
N ALA A 78 2.60 12.06 6.12
CA ALA A 78 3.50 12.78 7.02
C ALA A 78 4.97 12.39 6.82
N LEU A 79 5.24 11.09 6.73
CA LEU A 79 6.61 10.61 6.62
C LEU A 79 7.09 10.56 5.18
N GLY A 80 6.23 10.07 4.28
CA GLY A 80 6.60 9.89 2.89
C GLY A 80 6.84 11.20 2.17
N TRP A 81 6.04 12.21 2.47
CA TRP A 81 6.18 13.52 1.86
C TRP A 81 7.59 14.08 2.05
N ASN A 82 8.04 14.06 3.30
CA ASN A 82 9.38 14.55 3.62
C ASN A 82 10.47 13.62 3.12
N LEU A 83 10.28 12.32 3.26
CA LEU A 83 11.27 11.35 2.85
C LEU A 83 11.51 11.39 1.35
N GLU A 84 10.43 11.47 0.58
CA GLU A 84 10.57 11.54 -0.87
C GLU A 84 11.33 12.78 -1.31
N LYS A 85 11.08 13.90 -0.64
CA LYS A 85 11.82 15.13 -0.93
C LYS A 85 13.30 15.00 -0.65
N GLU A 86 13.64 14.26 0.41
CA GLU A 86 15.03 14.12 0.81
C GLU A 86 15.84 13.17 -0.04
N ILE A 87 15.27 12.02 -0.36
CA ILE A 87 16.02 10.96 -1.03
C ILE A 87 15.62 10.72 -2.48
N GLY A 88 14.57 11.37 -2.93
CA GLY A 88 14.09 11.22 -4.30
C GLY A 88 13.05 10.12 -4.44
N SER A 89 12.31 10.18 -5.54
CA SER A 89 11.16 9.30 -5.75
C SER A 89 11.56 7.83 -5.89
N PHE A 90 12.64 7.54 -6.60
CA PHE A 90 13.04 6.15 -6.82
C PHE A 90 13.41 5.45 -5.53
N LYS A 91 14.26 6.08 -4.71
CA LYS A 91 14.66 5.49 -3.44
C LYS A 91 13.49 5.39 -2.48
N PHE A 92 12.61 6.39 -2.50
CA PHE A 92 11.41 6.35 -1.68
C PHE A 92 10.53 5.15 -2.04
N LEU A 93 10.31 4.90 -3.33
CA LEU A 93 9.52 3.77 -3.77
C LEU A 93 10.16 2.44 -3.37
N LEU A 94 11.48 2.34 -3.47
CA LEU A 94 12.18 1.14 -3.03
C LEU A 94 11.91 0.88 -1.56
N ILE A 95 12.03 1.90 -0.72
CA ILE A 95 11.78 1.78 0.71
C ILE A 95 10.33 1.40 0.97
N TYR A 96 9.41 2.04 0.26
CA TYR A 96 7.99 1.76 0.43
C TYR A 96 7.67 0.28 0.16
N PHE A 97 8.13 -0.25 -0.98
CA PHE A 97 7.82 -1.63 -1.33
C PHE A 97 8.59 -2.64 -0.49
N VAL A 98 9.86 -2.40 -0.21
CA VAL A 98 10.65 -3.31 0.63
C VAL A 98 10.07 -3.37 2.04
N SER A 99 9.71 -2.22 2.59
CA SER A 99 9.12 -2.16 3.93
C SER A 99 7.74 -2.82 3.96
N GLY A 100 6.94 -2.59 2.90
CA GLY A 100 5.61 -3.18 2.81
C GLY A 100 5.67 -4.70 2.71
N ILE A 101 6.56 -5.23 1.88
CA ILE A 101 6.73 -6.67 1.75
C ILE A 101 7.24 -7.25 3.08
N GLY A 102 8.25 -6.62 3.68
CA GLY A 102 8.80 -7.10 4.95
C GLY A 102 7.79 -7.10 6.08
N ALA A 103 6.95 -6.08 6.14
CA ALA A 103 5.96 -5.98 7.20
C ALA A 103 4.88 -7.07 7.09
N ASN A 104 4.67 -7.63 5.89
CA ASN A 104 3.64 -8.64 5.67
C ASN A 104 4.19 -10.07 5.67
N LEU A 105 5.47 -10.23 5.83
CA LEU A 105 6.06 -11.56 5.97
C LEU A 105 6.13 -11.95 7.44
#